data_f6f0488916c70da4078c1604ef603965
#
_entry.id   f6f0488916c70da4078c1604ef603965
#
_cell.length_a   1.000
_cell.length_b   1.000
_cell.length_c   1.000
_cell.angle_alpha   90.00
_cell.angle_beta   90.00
_cell.angle_gamma   90.00
#
_symmetry.space_group_name_H-M   'P 1'
#
loop_
_entity.id
_entity.type
_entity.pdbx_description
1 polymer ?
#
loop_
_entity_poly.entity_id
_entity_poly.type
_entity_poly.pdbx_seq_one_letter_code
_entity_poly.pdbx_strand_id
1 'polypeptide(L)'
;WYQKTISLNALLLSPLSIVWSVGNLIKKKLSKVQKIDIPVIAVGSAIIGGSGKTPSVLYICRELKKMGYIPHIISRGYGGSTTIDEVIKVKPHMDFNFVGDEALMMSNYFPTWVSKNKFHAMISAKEDGANILVLDDALQSYNVYKNISIYVYDSIQSFGNRLLVPSGPLRESVKNAIRKSQIFFLINTEVCNDLNDSHFKHILKYKIEINPEFKEKKL
;
A
#
# COMPACT_ATOMS: atom_id res chain seq x y z
N TRP A 1 -3.37 -7.79 -18.23
CA TRP A 1 -3.89 -7.76 -16.86
C TRP A 1 -4.92 -6.65 -16.65
N TYR A 2 -4.67 -5.45 -17.15
CA TYR A 2 -5.54 -4.29 -16.91
C TYR A 2 -6.74 -4.18 -17.86
N GLN A 3 -6.85 -5.06 -18.85
CA GLN A 3 -8.04 -5.16 -19.68
C GLN A 3 -9.17 -5.87 -18.92
N LYS A 4 -10.41 -5.45 -19.11
CA LYS A 4 -11.59 -6.10 -18.48
C LYS A 4 -11.88 -7.49 -19.04
N THR A 5 -11.34 -7.82 -20.22
CA THR A 5 -11.49 -9.12 -20.89
C THR A 5 -10.43 -10.11 -20.44
N ILE A 6 -10.82 -11.36 -20.27
CA ILE A 6 -9.91 -12.44 -19.93
C ILE A 6 -9.23 -12.92 -21.22
N SER A 7 -7.91 -12.77 -21.31
CA SER A 7 -7.12 -13.29 -22.43
C SER A 7 -6.86 -14.80 -22.29
N LEU A 8 -6.56 -15.48 -23.40
CA LEU A 8 -6.19 -16.90 -23.38
C LEU A 8 -4.97 -17.15 -22.46
N ASN A 9 -3.98 -16.27 -22.49
CA ASN A 9 -2.81 -16.35 -21.61
C ASN A 9 -3.18 -16.29 -20.13
N ALA A 10 -4.15 -15.43 -19.76
CA ALA A 10 -4.65 -15.36 -18.39
C ALA A 10 -5.34 -16.66 -17.96
N LEU A 11 -6.07 -17.30 -18.87
CA LEU A 11 -6.71 -18.59 -18.62
C LEU A 11 -5.67 -19.71 -18.42
N LEU A 12 -4.64 -19.78 -19.25
CA LEU A 12 -3.54 -20.75 -19.13
C LEU A 12 -2.77 -20.60 -17.81
N LEU A 13 -2.65 -19.37 -17.28
CA LEU A 13 -1.99 -19.10 -16.01
C LEU A 13 -2.89 -19.33 -14.78
N SER A 14 -4.18 -19.61 -14.97
CA SER A 14 -5.14 -19.72 -13.86
C SER A 14 -4.80 -20.80 -12.83
N PRO A 15 -4.22 -21.98 -13.17
CA PRO A 15 -3.80 -22.95 -12.16
C PRO A 15 -2.74 -22.39 -11.19
N LEU A 16 -1.82 -21.54 -11.69
CA LEU A 16 -0.79 -20.91 -10.86
C LEU A 16 -1.39 -19.88 -9.88
N SER A 17 -2.51 -19.27 -10.22
CA SER A 17 -3.24 -18.38 -9.32
C SER A 17 -3.82 -19.11 -8.11
N ILE A 18 -4.16 -20.39 -8.24
CA ILE A 18 -4.58 -21.23 -7.12
C ILE A 18 -3.40 -21.45 -6.17
N VAL A 19 -2.23 -21.79 -6.71
CA VAL A 19 -0.99 -21.95 -5.90
C VAL A 19 -0.67 -20.66 -5.16
N TRP A 20 -0.75 -19.50 -5.83
CA TRP A 20 -0.58 -18.20 -5.22
C TRP A 20 -1.56 -17.96 -4.07
N SER A 21 -2.84 -18.27 -4.28
CA SER A 21 -3.89 -18.11 -3.27
C SER A 21 -3.64 -18.98 -2.04
N VAL A 22 -3.30 -20.26 -2.26
CA VAL A 22 -2.95 -21.18 -1.17
C VAL A 22 -1.73 -20.69 -0.40
N GLY A 23 -0.68 -20.27 -1.10
CA GLY A 23 0.52 -19.70 -0.46
C GLY A 23 0.20 -18.48 0.42
N ASN A 24 -0.67 -17.57 -0.05
CA ASN A 24 -1.13 -16.43 0.75
C ASN A 24 -1.95 -16.84 1.98
N LEU A 25 -2.79 -17.86 1.87
CA LEU A 25 -3.56 -18.41 2.99
C LEU A 25 -2.64 -19.02 4.06
N ILE A 26 -1.65 -19.82 3.64
CA ILE A 26 -0.64 -20.41 4.52
C ILE A 26 0.15 -19.30 5.21
N LYS A 27 0.67 -18.32 4.47
CA LYS A 27 1.37 -17.17 5.03
C LYS A 27 0.54 -16.43 6.08
N LYS A 28 -0.74 -16.18 5.78
CA LYS A 28 -1.66 -15.53 6.72
C LYS A 28 -1.84 -16.37 7.99
N LYS A 29 -2.01 -17.68 7.86
CA LYS A 29 -2.24 -18.61 9.00
C LYS A 29 -1.00 -18.77 9.89
N LEU A 30 0.20 -18.75 9.29
CA LEU A 30 1.46 -18.89 10.00
C LEU A 30 1.99 -17.57 10.57
N SER A 31 1.45 -16.43 10.16
CA SER A 31 1.91 -15.12 10.63
C SER A 31 1.51 -14.88 12.09
N LYS A 32 2.49 -14.69 12.95
CA LYS A 32 2.27 -14.20 14.32
C LYS A 32 2.10 -12.70 14.29
N VAL A 33 0.95 -12.22 14.75
CA VAL A 33 0.61 -10.79 14.78
C VAL A 33 1.34 -10.11 15.93
N GLN A 34 2.18 -9.14 15.61
CA GLN A 34 2.89 -8.30 16.58
C GLN A 34 2.16 -6.94 16.70
N LYS A 35 2.09 -6.41 17.91
CA LYS A 35 1.40 -5.16 18.23
C LYS A 35 2.39 -4.17 18.86
N ILE A 36 2.27 -2.91 18.49
CA ILE A 36 2.95 -1.77 19.10
C ILE A 36 1.89 -0.91 19.82
N ASP A 37 2.31 -0.13 20.79
CA ASP A 37 1.44 0.67 21.67
C ASP A 37 1.05 2.05 21.11
N ILE A 38 1.50 2.40 19.90
CA ILE A 38 1.04 3.60 19.18
C ILE A 38 0.12 3.22 18.01
N PRO A 39 -0.78 4.12 17.56
CA PRO A 39 -1.69 3.86 16.46
C PRO A 39 -0.98 3.52 15.16
N VAL A 40 -1.53 2.55 14.43
CA VAL A 40 -1.00 2.06 13.16
C VAL A 40 -2.07 2.12 12.08
N ILE A 41 -1.81 2.88 11.03
CA ILE A 41 -2.65 2.98 9.83
C ILE A 41 -1.96 2.24 8.70
N ALA A 42 -2.63 1.26 8.11
CA ALA A 42 -2.13 0.57 6.92
C ALA A 42 -2.80 1.10 5.66
N VAL A 43 -2.02 1.49 4.70
CA VAL A 43 -2.48 1.91 3.36
C VAL A 43 -2.08 0.83 2.37
N GLY A 44 -2.95 0.50 1.44
CA GLY A 44 -2.61 -0.47 0.41
C GLY A 44 -3.72 -0.72 -0.60
N SER A 45 -3.45 -1.62 -1.53
CA SER A 45 -4.36 -2.03 -2.60
C SER A 45 -4.32 -3.53 -2.80
N ALA A 46 -5.37 -4.10 -3.41
CA ALA A 46 -5.34 -5.48 -3.88
C ALA A 46 -4.58 -5.64 -5.19
N ILE A 47 -4.30 -4.55 -5.91
CA ILE A 47 -3.72 -4.58 -7.25
C ILE A 47 -2.20 -4.46 -7.16
N ILE A 48 -1.47 -5.16 -8.04
CA ILE A 48 -0.05 -4.94 -8.29
C ILE A 48 0.09 -3.72 -9.20
N GLY A 49 1.03 -2.83 -8.89
CA GLY A 49 1.37 -1.65 -9.69
C GLY A 49 0.91 -0.33 -9.09
N GLY A 50 0.95 0.73 -9.88
CA GLY A 50 0.78 2.11 -9.48
C GLY A 50 -0.66 2.52 -9.14
N SER A 51 -1.25 1.95 -8.10
CA SER A 51 -2.63 2.23 -7.65
C SER A 51 -2.77 3.49 -6.80
N GLY A 52 -1.83 4.46 -6.91
CA GLY A 52 -1.90 5.71 -6.14
C GLY A 52 -1.66 5.59 -4.63
N LYS A 53 -1.07 4.48 -4.17
CA LYS A 53 -0.77 4.26 -2.74
C LYS A 53 0.11 5.35 -2.15
N THR A 54 1.22 5.64 -2.80
CA THR A 54 2.22 6.59 -2.31
C THR A 54 1.68 8.01 -2.14
N PRO A 55 0.96 8.61 -3.11
CA PRO A 55 0.25 9.87 -2.91
C PRO A 55 -0.76 9.82 -1.76
N SER A 56 -1.47 8.70 -1.59
CA SER A 56 -2.43 8.53 -0.51
C SER A 56 -1.75 8.50 0.86
N VAL A 57 -0.61 7.81 0.99
CA VAL A 57 0.20 7.79 2.22
C VAL A 57 0.63 9.21 2.58
N LEU A 58 1.16 9.97 1.62
CA LEU A 58 1.58 11.36 1.85
C LEU A 58 0.42 12.27 2.24
N TYR A 59 -0.74 12.11 1.60
CA TYR A 59 -1.96 12.84 1.95
C TYR A 59 -2.39 12.56 3.40
N ILE A 60 -2.46 11.28 3.77
CA ILE A 60 -2.83 10.86 5.12
C ILE A 60 -1.85 11.42 6.15
N CYS A 61 -0.54 11.34 5.89
CA CYS A 61 0.47 11.90 6.79
C CYS A 61 0.32 13.42 6.95
N ARG A 62 -0.03 14.15 5.88
CA ARG A 62 -0.28 15.61 5.96
C ARG A 62 -1.48 15.92 6.84
N GLU A 63 -2.58 15.19 6.68
CA GLU A 63 -3.78 15.39 7.50
C GLU A 63 -3.52 15.04 8.98
N LEU A 64 -2.82 13.95 9.25
CA LEU A 64 -2.41 13.58 10.60
C LEU A 64 -1.51 14.66 11.25
N LYS A 65 -0.58 15.22 10.48
CA LYS A 65 0.28 16.32 10.96
C LYS A 65 -0.53 17.58 11.31
N LYS A 66 -1.53 17.94 10.50
CA LYS A 66 -2.46 19.03 10.80
C LYS A 66 -3.25 18.81 12.11
N MET A 67 -3.53 17.55 12.43
CA MET A 67 -4.19 17.15 13.67
C MET A 67 -3.26 17.08 14.90
N GLY A 68 -1.96 17.44 14.74
CA GLY A 68 -0.98 17.45 15.81
C GLY A 68 -0.24 16.13 16.03
N TYR A 69 -0.42 15.13 15.15
CA TYR A 69 0.35 13.88 15.22
C TYR A 69 1.75 14.05 14.61
N ILE A 70 2.65 13.14 14.98
CA ILE A 70 4.00 13.00 14.42
C ILE A 70 4.05 11.69 13.63
N PRO A 71 3.55 11.70 12.35
CA PRO A 71 3.48 10.50 11.54
C PRO A 71 4.85 10.13 10.99
N HIS A 72 5.26 8.86 11.17
CA HIS A 72 6.36 8.26 10.44
C HIS A 72 5.83 7.23 9.45
N ILE A 73 6.48 7.12 8.29
CA ILE A 73 6.12 6.19 7.22
C ILE A 73 6.98 4.94 7.35
N ILE A 74 6.35 3.78 7.23
CA ILE A 74 7.03 2.49 7.18
C ILE A 74 6.80 1.87 5.80
N SER A 75 7.86 1.70 5.03
CA SER A 75 7.83 1.04 3.73
C SER A 75 8.67 -0.24 3.73
N ARG A 76 8.46 -1.08 2.73
CA ARG A 76 9.26 -2.28 2.52
C ARG A 76 10.56 -2.01 1.76
N GLY A 77 10.68 -0.84 1.12
CA GLY A 77 11.79 -0.54 0.21
C GLY A 77 11.74 -1.39 -1.06
N TYR A 78 10.59 -1.42 -1.73
CA TYR A 78 10.46 -2.16 -2.97
C TYR A 78 11.45 -1.63 -4.02
N GLY A 79 12.11 -2.55 -4.74
CA GLY A 79 13.20 -2.20 -5.67
C GLY A 79 14.56 -1.98 -5.02
N GLY A 80 14.64 -1.80 -3.69
CA GLY A 80 15.89 -1.64 -2.97
C GLY A 80 16.57 -2.96 -2.61
N SER A 81 17.88 -2.87 -2.33
CA SER A 81 18.76 -4.01 -2.01
C SER A 81 18.86 -4.31 -0.51
N THR A 82 18.08 -3.65 0.35
CA THR A 82 18.09 -3.87 1.81
C THR A 82 17.88 -5.34 2.20
N THR A 83 18.54 -5.78 3.26
CA THR A 83 18.41 -7.15 3.79
C THR A 83 17.19 -7.31 4.72
N ILE A 84 16.86 -8.55 5.15
CA ILE A 84 15.66 -8.84 5.93
C ILE A 84 15.72 -8.20 7.32
N ASP A 85 16.89 -8.18 7.95
CA ASP A 85 17.07 -7.70 9.33
C ASP A 85 17.47 -6.23 9.42
N GLU A 86 17.67 -5.60 8.28
CA GLU A 86 18.11 -4.21 8.21
C GLU A 86 16.94 -3.25 8.41
N VAL A 87 17.14 -2.25 9.26
CA VAL A 87 16.20 -1.14 9.48
C VAL A 87 16.91 0.15 9.13
N ILE A 88 16.39 0.88 8.15
CA ILE A 88 17.02 2.09 7.62
C ILE A 88 16.07 3.27 7.75
N LYS A 89 16.53 4.33 8.45
CA LYS A 89 15.90 5.65 8.34
C LYS A 89 16.36 6.29 7.04
N VAL A 90 15.44 6.43 6.10
CA VAL A 90 15.74 6.96 4.77
C VAL A 90 16.08 8.44 4.84
N LYS A 91 17.21 8.82 4.22
CA LYS A 91 17.64 10.21 4.07
C LYS A 91 17.57 10.61 2.58
N PRO A 92 17.24 11.88 2.26
CA PRO A 92 17.04 12.33 0.87
C PRO A 92 18.23 12.12 -0.09
N HIS A 93 19.44 11.97 0.44
CA HIS A 93 20.66 11.77 -0.35
C HIS A 93 21.08 10.30 -0.53
N MET A 94 20.27 9.36 -0.02
CA MET A 94 20.54 7.92 -0.19
C MET A 94 20.29 7.47 -1.63
N ASP A 95 20.98 6.40 -2.03
CA ASP A 95 20.78 5.78 -3.33
C ASP A 95 19.42 5.05 -3.35
N PHE A 96 18.62 5.34 -4.38
CA PHE A 96 17.32 4.67 -4.59
C PHE A 96 17.47 3.17 -4.83
N ASN A 97 18.59 2.70 -5.39
CA ASN A 97 18.90 1.27 -5.54
C ASN A 97 19.06 0.56 -4.18
N PHE A 98 19.28 1.31 -3.11
CA PHE A 98 19.43 0.76 -1.78
C PHE A 98 18.11 0.77 -0.99
N VAL A 99 17.40 1.90 -0.99
CA VAL A 99 16.19 2.09 -0.16
C VAL A 99 14.87 1.96 -0.92
N GLY A 100 14.91 1.96 -2.25
CA GLY A 100 13.75 2.01 -3.13
C GLY A 100 13.30 3.44 -3.45
N ASP A 101 12.84 3.66 -4.67
CA ASP A 101 12.45 4.97 -5.21
C ASP A 101 11.26 5.60 -4.47
N GLU A 102 10.22 4.82 -4.19
CA GLU A 102 9.04 5.31 -3.46
C GLU A 102 9.39 5.74 -2.04
N ALA A 103 10.22 4.96 -1.33
CA ALA A 103 10.63 5.29 0.04
C ALA A 103 11.52 6.55 0.05
N LEU A 104 12.43 6.68 -0.91
CA LEU A 104 13.27 7.87 -1.06
C LEU A 104 12.41 9.10 -1.34
N MET A 105 11.42 9.01 -2.24
CA MET A 105 10.50 10.10 -2.53
C MET A 105 9.70 10.51 -1.28
N MET A 106 9.17 9.56 -0.52
CA MET A 106 8.41 9.84 0.70
C MET A 106 9.27 10.51 1.79
N SER A 107 10.57 10.17 1.87
CA SER A 107 11.49 10.73 2.86
C SER A 107 11.74 12.24 2.72
N ASN A 108 11.46 12.81 1.54
CA ASN A 108 11.51 14.26 1.34
C ASN A 108 10.38 15.02 2.08
N TYR A 109 9.35 14.32 2.52
CA TYR A 109 8.16 14.93 3.14
C TYR A 109 7.97 14.53 4.59
N PHE A 110 8.25 13.25 4.92
CA PHE A 110 8.04 12.69 6.25
C PHE A 110 9.17 11.72 6.61
N PRO A 111 9.50 11.58 7.92
CA PRO A 111 10.42 10.54 8.36
C PRO A 111 9.95 9.18 7.85
N THR A 112 10.79 8.53 7.03
CA THR A 112 10.47 7.29 6.34
C THR A 112 11.48 6.22 6.72
N TRP A 113 10.98 5.03 7.02
CA TRP A 113 11.76 3.87 7.44
C TRP A 113 11.54 2.72 6.50
N VAL A 114 12.61 2.04 6.15
CA VAL A 114 12.60 0.87 5.27
C VAL A 114 13.08 -0.36 6.04
N SER A 115 12.30 -1.43 5.96
CA SER A 115 12.70 -2.78 6.38
C SER A 115 11.82 -3.82 5.72
N LYS A 116 12.38 -4.97 5.39
CA LYS A 116 11.59 -6.15 4.99
C LYS A 116 10.77 -6.71 6.15
N ASN A 117 11.23 -6.53 7.40
CA ASN A 117 10.45 -6.76 8.61
C ASN A 117 9.86 -5.42 9.11
N LYS A 118 8.64 -5.13 8.71
CA LYS A 118 7.98 -3.86 9.07
C LYS A 118 7.90 -3.63 10.57
N PHE A 119 7.79 -4.68 11.39
CA PHE A 119 7.69 -4.52 12.84
C PHE A 119 8.96 -3.93 13.46
N HIS A 120 10.15 -4.33 12.99
CA HIS A 120 11.41 -3.73 13.45
C HIS A 120 11.47 -2.24 13.07
N ALA A 121 11.08 -1.87 11.86
CA ALA A 121 11.02 -0.46 11.46
C ALA A 121 10.00 0.34 12.28
N MET A 122 8.89 -0.28 12.68
CA MET A 122 7.89 0.37 13.55
C MET A 122 8.47 0.68 14.93
N ILE A 123 9.27 -0.21 15.51
CA ILE A 123 9.95 0.01 16.80
C ILE A 123 10.91 1.19 16.67
N SER A 124 11.80 1.16 15.67
CA SER A 124 12.77 2.25 15.47
C SER A 124 12.11 3.59 15.19
N ALA A 125 11.00 3.60 14.44
CA ALA A 125 10.25 4.82 14.18
C ALA A 125 9.61 5.39 15.46
N LYS A 126 9.09 4.54 16.35
CA LYS A 126 8.57 4.96 17.65
C LYS A 126 9.67 5.54 18.54
N GLU A 127 10.82 4.89 18.61
CA GLU A 127 12.00 5.35 19.36
C GLU A 127 12.52 6.70 18.83
N ASP A 128 12.35 6.97 17.54
CA ASP A 128 12.68 8.24 16.89
C ASP A 128 11.58 9.32 17.07
N GLY A 129 10.55 9.06 17.89
CA GLY A 129 9.54 10.04 18.29
C GLY A 129 8.22 9.99 17.54
N ALA A 130 7.97 8.97 16.72
CA ALA A 130 6.66 8.80 16.10
C ALA A 130 5.59 8.52 17.17
N ASN A 131 4.44 9.20 17.09
CA ASN A 131 3.26 8.89 17.90
C ASN A 131 2.13 8.26 17.08
N ILE A 132 2.30 8.13 15.77
CA ILE A 132 1.44 7.39 14.84
C ILE A 132 2.27 6.86 13.66
N LEU A 133 1.95 5.68 13.19
CA LEU A 133 2.65 5.04 12.06
C LEU A 133 1.72 4.87 10.86
N VAL A 134 2.23 5.19 9.68
CA VAL A 134 1.54 4.96 8.41
C VAL A 134 2.35 3.93 7.60
N LEU A 135 1.77 2.74 7.43
CA LEU A 135 2.42 1.64 6.73
C LEU A 135 2.06 1.69 5.24
N ASP A 136 3.07 1.87 4.40
CA ASP A 136 2.93 1.79 2.95
C ASP A 136 2.87 0.34 2.48
N ASP A 137 1.99 0.09 1.51
CA ASP A 137 1.71 -1.22 0.89
C ASP A 137 1.59 -2.36 1.91
N ALA A 138 0.72 -2.16 2.91
CA ALA A 138 0.67 -3.01 4.09
C ALA A 138 -0.62 -3.81 4.29
N LEU A 139 -1.57 -3.80 3.36
CA LEU A 139 -2.80 -4.60 3.51
C LEU A 139 -2.52 -6.10 3.60
N GLN A 140 -1.47 -6.57 2.91
CA GLN A 140 -1.02 -7.97 2.92
C GLN A 140 0.08 -8.26 3.97
N SER A 141 0.42 -7.30 4.86
CA SER A 141 1.34 -7.53 5.98
C SER A 141 0.57 -8.16 7.15
N TYR A 142 0.56 -9.49 7.22
CA TYR A 142 -0.22 -10.23 8.22
C TYR A 142 0.44 -10.31 9.59
N ASN A 143 1.72 -9.98 9.68
CA ASN A 143 2.54 -10.07 10.90
C ASN A 143 2.49 -8.83 11.78
N VAL A 144 1.75 -7.78 11.42
CA VAL A 144 1.61 -6.55 12.22
C VAL A 144 0.13 -6.22 12.46
N TYR A 145 -0.17 -5.80 13.68
CA TYR A 145 -1.51 -5.29 14.03
C TYR A 145 -1.71 -3.92 13.42
N LYS A 146 -2.92 -3.66 12.95
CA LYS A 146 -3.33 -2.40 12.32
C LYS A 146 -4.59 -1.90 13.00
N ASN A 147 -4.60 -0.66 13.46
CA ASN A 147 -5.78 -0.03 14.03
C ASN A 147 -6.78 0.32 12.92
N ILE A 148 -6.25 0.85 11.81
CA ILE A 148 -7.06 1.24 10.64
C ILE A 148 -6.37 0.68 9.39
N SER A 149 -7.15 0.12 8.50
CA SER A 149 -6.72 -0.31 7.15
C SER A 149 -7.47 0.50 6.10
N ILE A 150 -6.72 1.16 5.22
CA ILE A 150 -7.23 2.00 4.15
C ILE A 150 -6.98 1.29 2.82
N TYR A 151 -8.05 1.01 2.10
CA TYR A 151 -7.98 0.47 0.76
C TYR A 151 -7.93 1.60 -0.25
N VAL A 152 -6.88 1.65 -1.06
CA VAL A 152 -6.74 2.63 -2.14
C VAL A 152 -7.23 2.03 -3.44
N TYR A 153 -8.15 2.72 -4.09
CA TYR A 153 -8.70 2.37 -5.39
C TYR A 153 -8.49 3.51 -6.37
N ASP A 154 -7.86 3.21 -7.49
CA ASP A 154 -7.71 4.12 -8.62
C ASP A 154 -8.68 3.69 -9.73
N SER A 155 -9.57 4.58 -10.13
CA SER A 155 -10.56 4.31 -11.17
C SER A 155 -9.95 4.06 -12.55
N ILE A 156 -8.76 4.61 -12.81
CA ILE A 156 -8.07 4.44 -14.10
C ILE A 156 -7.59 2.99 -14.25
N GLN A 157 -7.00 2.43 -13.20
CA GLN A 157 -6.53 1.03 -13.22
C GLN A 157 -7.65 0.04 -12.95
N SER A 158 -8.68 0.43 -12.16
CA SER A 158 -9.78 -0.44 -11.76
C SER A 158 -9.26 -1.76 -11.15
N PHE A 159 -9.97 -2.87 -11.34
CA PHE A 159 -9.55 -4.22 -10.92
C PHE A 159 -9.00 -5.07 -12.07
N GLY A 160 -8.83 -4.46 -13.25
CA GLY A 160 -8.42 -5.15 -14.46
C GLY A 160 -9.35 -6.32 -14.79
N ASN A 161 -8.79 -7.48 -15.15
CA ASN A 161 -9.55 -8.71 -15.44
C ASN A 161 -10.08 -9.44 -14.19
N ARG A 162 -9.90 -8.87 -12.97
CA ARG A 162 -10.31 -9.38 -11.66
C ARG A 162 -9.73 -10.75 -11.27
N LEU A 163 -8.73 -11.23 -11.98
CA LEU A 163 -8.05 -12.49 -11.66
C LEU A 163 -6.88 -12.25 -10.70
N LEU A 164 -6.53 -13.30 -9.96
CA LEU A 164 -5.37 -13.30 -9.08
C LEU A 164 -4.07 -13.47 -9.87
N VAL A 165 -2.97 -13.00 -9.32
CA VAL A 165 -1.62 -13.23 -9.85
C VAL A 165 -1.34 -14.73 -9.98
N PRO A 166 -0.72 -15.19 -11.10
CA PRO A 166 -0.23 -14.43 -12.25
C PRO A 166 -1.25 -14.24 -13.40
N SER A 167 -2.48 -14.70 -13.28
CA SER A 167 -3.51 -14.58 -14.33
C SER A 167 -4.06 -13.17 -14.47
N GLY A 168 -3.94 -12.36 -13.42
CA GLY A 168 -4.42 -10.99 -13.38
C GLY A 168 -3.67 -10.14 -12.34
N PRO A 169 -4.08 -8.88 -12.14
CA PRO A 169 -3.36 -7.93 -11.32
C PRO A 169 -3.61 -8.09 -9.82
N LEU A 170 -4.54 -8.94 -9.38
CA LEU A 170 -4.95 -8.99 -7.98
C LEU A 170 -4.00 -9.85 -7.14
N ARG A 171 -3.51 -9.28 -6.02
CA ARG A 171 -2.77 -10.00 -4.99
C ARG A 171 -3.67 -10.86 -4.11
N GLU A 172 -4.94 -10.44 -3.97
CA GLU A 172 -5.99 -11.10 -3.22
C GLU A 172 -7.35 -10.73 -3.82
N SER A 173 -8.40 -11.49 -3.49
CA SER A 173 -9.74 -11.15 -3.98
C SER A 173 -10.19 -9.79 -3.45
N VAL A 174 -10.89 -9.04 -4.30
CA VAL A 174 -11.47 -7.72 -3.94
C VAL A 174 -12.31 -7.83 -2.68
N LYS A 175 -13.15 -8.88 -2.58
CA LYS A 175 -13.99 -9.15 -1.38
C LYS A 175 -13.14 -9.27 -0.10
N ASN A 176 -11.99 -9.92 -0.15
CA ASN A 176 -11.11 -10.07 1.02
C ASN A 176 -10.44 -8.74 1.39
N ALA A 177 -10.00 -7.97 0.39
CA ALA A 177 -9.38 -6.67 0.61
C ALA A 177 -10.37 -5.68 1.25
N ILE A 178 -11.60 -5.63 0.75
CA ILE A 178 -12.68 -4.81 1.30
C ILE A 178 -12.97 -5.21 2.76
N ARG A 179 -13.18 -6.51 3.02
CA ARG A 179 -13.60 -6.99 4.34
C ARG A 179 -12.61 -6.66 5.46
N LYS A 180 -11.33 -6.49 5.16
CA LYS A 180 -10.30 -6.13 6.15
C LYS A 180 -10.00 -4.63 6.22
N SER A 181 -10.63 -3.81 5.36
CA SER A 181 -10.42 -2.37 5.31
C SER A 181 -11.60 -1.63 5.94
N GLN A 182 -11.31 -0.59 6.71
CA GLN A 182 -12.31 0.27 7.34
C GLN A 182 -12.63 1.48 6.48
N ILE A 183 -11.63 1.96 5.73
CA ILE A 183 -11.75 3.15 4.88
C ILE A 183 -11.44 2.77 3.44
N PHE A 184 -12.24 3.28 2.54
CA PHE A 184 -12.03 3.17 1.11
C PHE A 184 -11.62 4.54 0.55
N PHE A 185 -10.43 4.62 -0.01
CA PHE A 185 -9.86 5.85 -0.53
C PHE A 185 -9.91 5.83 -2.06
N LEU A 186 -10.82 6.64 -2.61
CA LEU A 186 -11.03 6.76 -4.06
C LEU A 186 -10.10 7.81 -4.64
N ILE A 187 -9.38 7.44 -5.71
CA ILE A 187 -8.52 8.34 -6.46
C ILE A 187 -9.08 8.48 -7.88
N ASN A 188 -9.04 9.70 -8.40
CA ASN A 188 -9.43 10.05 -9.77
C ASN A 188 -10.91 9.79 -10.12
N THR A 189 -11.76 9.50 -9.14
CA THR A 189 -13.19 9.31 -9.39
C THR A 189 -14.02 9.72 -8.18
N GLU A 190 -15.25 10.11 -8.44
CA GLU A 190 -16.26 10.34 -7.41
C GLU A 190 -17.11 9.10 -7.13
N VAL A 191 -17.11 8.15 -8.06
CA VAL A 191 -17.93 6.93 -7.99
C VAL A 191 -17.08 5.70 -8.30
N CYS A 192 -17.21 4.67 -7.51
CA CYS A 192 -16.63 3.36 -7.80
C CYS A 192 -17.67 2.51 -8.55
N ASN A 193 -17.62 2.53 -9.87
CA ASN A 193 -18.55 1.76 -10.72
C ASN A 193 -18.39 0.23 -10.57
N ASP A 194 -17.29 -0.22 -9.97
CA ASP A 194 -16.97 -1.64 -9.81
C ASP A 194 -17.49 -2.26 -8.50
N LEU A 195 -17.97 -1.44 -7.57
CA LEU A 195 -18.40 -1.85 -6.23
C LEU A 195 -19.63 -1.07 -5.77
N ASN A 196 -20.54 -1.76 -5.08
CA ASN A 196 -21.64 -1.11 -4.39
C ASN A 196 -21.12 -0.37 -3.14
N ASP A 197 -21.42 0.91 -3.02
CA ASP A 197 -20.99 1.80 -1.92
C ASP A 197 -21.41 1.28 -0.52
N SER A 198 -22.44 0.41 -0.46
CA SER A 198 -22.94 -0.21 0.78
C SER A 198 -21.94 -1.12 1.51
N HIS A 199 -20.82 -1.47 0.88
CA HIS A 199 -19.80 -2.37 1.47
C HIS A 199 -18.78 -1.63 2.36
N PHE A 200 -18.79 -0.30 2.38
CA PHE A 200 -17.77 0.50 3.08
C PHE A 200 -18.34 1.31 4.23
N LYS A 201 -17.63 1.30 5.36
CA LYS A 201 -18.00 2.13 6.52
C LYS A 201 -17.73 3.61 6.25
N HIS A 202 -16.65 3.91 5.54
CA HIS A 202 -16.24 5.28 5.24
C HIS A 202 -15.61 5.35 3.84
N ILE A 203 -16.06 6.28 3.02
CA ILE A 203 -15.50 6.56 1.70
C ILE A 203 -14.85 7.94 1.73
N LEU A 204 -13.56 8.00 1.44
CA LEU A 204 -12.82 9.23 1.23
C LEU A 204 -12.55 9.39 -0.27
N LYS A 205 -12.92 10.53 -0.82
CA LYS A 205 -12.71 10.85 -2.24
C LYS A 205 -11.56 11.83 -2.36
N TYR A 206 -10.61 11.54 -3.23
CA TYR A 206 -9.46 12.40 -3.47
C TYR A 206 -9.12 12.46 -4.96
N LYS A 207 -8.96 13.66 -5.48
CA LYS A 207 -8.46 13.89 -6.83
C LYS A 207 -6.98 14.20 -6.76
N ILE A 208 -6.16 13.40 -7.43
CA ILE A 208 -4.74 13.71 -7.58
C ILE A 208 -4.62 14.87 -8.57
N GLU A 209 -4.26 16.04 -8.08
CA GLU A 209 -3.88 17.16 -8.93
C GLU A 209 -2.40 17.03 -9.26
N ILE A 210 -2.11 16.84 -10.54
CA ILE A 210 -0.72 16.88 -11.04
C ILE A 210 -0.31 18.35 -11.05
N ASN A 211 0.77 18.69 -10.34
CA ASN A 211 1.33 20.03 -10.36
C ASN A 211 1.53 20.47 -11.82
N PRO A 212 0.99 21.65 -12.23
CA PRO A 212 1.07 22.15 -13.60
C PRO A 212 2.50 22.15 -14.18
N GLU A 213 3.51 22.41 -13.36
CA GLU A 213 4.92 22.39 -13.76
C GLU A 213 5.42 21.03 -14.32
N PHE A 214 4.74 19.92 -13.99
CA PHE A 214 5.05 18.61 -14.55
C PHE A 214 4.27 18.26 -15.81
N LYS A 215 3.28 19.06 -16.21
CA LYS A 215 2.53 18.83 -17.44
C LYS A 215 3.30 19.21 -18.71
N GLU A 216 4.30 20.07 -18.61
CA GLU A 216 5.05 20.58 -19.77
C GLU A 216 6.30 19.77 -20.13
N LYS A 217 6.77 18.86 -19.28
CA LYS A 217 7.86 17.95 -19.65
C LYS A 217 7.29 16.70 -20.33
N LYS A 218 6.92 16.84 -21.61
CA LYS A 218 6.87 15.68 -22.52
C LYS A 218 8.29 15.15 -22.68
N LEU A 219 8.52 13.92 -22.27
CA LEU A 219 9.64 13.10 -22.68
C LEU A 219 9.59 12.86 -24.19
#